data_afb7770aa2e0f1febdeb4412a1b83758
#
_entry.id   afb7770aa2e0f1febdeb4412a1b83758
#
_cell.length_a   1.000
_cell.length_b   1.000
_cell.length_c   1.000
_cell.angle_alpha   90.00
_cell.angle_beta   90.00
_cell.angle_gamma   90.00
#
_symmetry.space_group_name_H-M   'P 1'
#
loop_
_entity.id
_entity.type
_entity.pdbx_description
1 polymer ?
#
loop_
_entity_poly.entity_id
_entity_poly.type
_entity_poly.pdbx_seq_one_letter_code
_entity_poly.pdbx_strand_id
1 'polypeptide(L)'
;MKNLIEKIRKLKEEKNAIVLAHSYQNIEIDEVADFVGDSLYLSQKAKETNADIIVFAGVYFMAQTAKIISPEKKVLLPNINAGCLMADMINHQQMVEFKKKNPDAPVGCYINS
;
A
#
# COMPACT_ATOMS: atom_id res chain seq x y z
N MET A 1 9.28 -19.60 -13.03
CA MET A 1 9.51 -18.17 -12.66
C MET A 1 9.39 -17.23 -13.85
N LYS A 2 10.18 -17.41 -14.92
CA LYS A 2 10.08 -16.58 -16.14
C LYS A 2 8.66 -16.49 -16.71
N ASN A 3 7.94 -17.60 -16.80
CA ASN A 3 6.56 -17.65 -17.30
C ASN A 3 5.59 -16.81 -16.47
N LEU A 4 5.78 -16.76 -15.16
CA LEU A 4 4.95 -15.97 -14.25
C LEU A 4 5.25 -14.48 -14.40
N ILE A 5 6.50 -14.11 -14.51
CA ILE A 5 6.95 -12.73 -14.73
C ILE A 5 6.38 -12.18 -16.05
N GLU A 6 6.46 -12.95 -17.13
CA GLU A 6 5.90 -12.57 -18.42
C GLU A 6 4.38 -12.39 -18.36
N LYS A 7 3.67 -13.30 -17.67
CA LYS A 7 2.23 -13.18 -17.46
C LYS A 7 1.85 -11.92 -16.69
N ILE A 8 2.61 -11.60 -15.63
CA ILE A 8 2.36 -10.38 -14.84
C ILE A 8 2.60 -9.15 -15.71
N ARG A 9 3.69 -9.09 -16.46
CA ARG A 9 3.99 -7.96 -17.35
C ARG A 9 2.87 -7.75 -18.36
N LYS A 10 2.41 -8.83 -19.00
CA LYS A 10 1.29 -8.77 -19.94
C LYS A 10 0.00 -8.26 -19.30
N LEU A 11 -0.35 -8.77 -18.12
CA LEU A 11 -1.53 -8.31 -17.38
C LEU A 11 -1.44 -6.83 -16.96
N LYS A 12 -0.26 -6.36 -16.59
CA LYS A 12 -0.03 -4.94 -16.30
C LYS A 12 -0.39 -4.05 -17.48
N GLU A 13 0.06 -4.41 -18.68
CA GLU A 13 -0.25 -3.68 -19.90
C GLU A 13 -1.75 -3.77 -20.25
N GLU A 14 -2.32 -4.97 -20.26
CA GLU A 14 -3.73 -5.20 -20.61
C GLU A 14 -4.69 -4.50 -19.67
N LYS A 15 -4.35 -4.39 -18.38
CA LYS A 15 -5.22 -3.83 -17.34
C LYS A 15 -4.89 -2.38 -16.99
N ASN A 16 -3.90 -1.78 -17.63
CA ASN A 16 -3.37 -0.47 -17.24
C ASN A 16 -3.05 -0.43 -15.75
N ALA A 17 -2.22 -1.37 -15.30
CA ALA A 17 -1.86 -1.57 -13.91
C ALA A 17 -0.37 -1.33 -13.65
N ILE A 18 -0.06 -0.81 -12.47
CA ILE A 18 1.31 -0.75 -11.95
C ILE A 18 1.45 -1.60 -10.69
N VAL A 19 2.66 -2.03 -10.44
CA VAL A 19 3.05 -2.74 -9.22
C VAL A 19 3.98 -1.85 -8.40
N LEU A 20 3.56 -1.51 -7.20
CA LEU A 20 4.36 -0.82 -6.20
C LEU A 20 4.82 -1.83 -5.18
N ALA A 21 6.12 -1.98 -4.98
CA ALA A 21 6.69 -2.96 -4.05
C ALA A 21 7.45 -2.27 -2.92
N HIS A 22 7.13 -2.64 -1.67
CA HIS A 22 7.92 -2.18 -0.53
C HIS A 22 9.29 -2.86 -0.54
N SER A 23 10.33 -2.11 -0.18
CA SER A 23 11.72 -2.57 -0.19
C SER A 23 12.01 -3.80 0.69
N TYR A 24 11.10 -4.18 1.59
CA TYR A 24 11.20 -5.38 2.41
C TYR A 24 10.60 -6.64 1.77
N GLN A 25 10.04 -6.53 0.57
CA GLN A 25 9.51 -7.69 -0.16
C GLN A 25 10.63 -8.55 -0.71
N ASN A 26 10.29 -9.80 -1.09
CA ASN A 26 11.25 -10.69 -1.74
C ASN A 26 11.77 -10.07 -3.04
N ILE A 27 13.05 -10.24 -3.30
CA ILE A 27 13.75 -9.63 -4.44
C ILE A 27 13.13 -10.02 -5.80
N GLU A 28 12.51 -11.18 -5.89
CA GLU A 28 11.84 -11.64 -7.10
C GLU A 28 10.67 -10.73 -7.51
N ILE A 29 10.08 -10.03 -6.55
CA ILE A 29 8.99 -9.09 -6.81
C ILE A 29 9.52 -7.85 -7.54
N ASP A 30 10.76 -7.47 -7.32
CA ASP A 30 11.38 -6.32 -7.97
C ASP A 30 11.40 -6.46 -9.50
N GLU A 31 11.44 -7.69 -10.02
CA GLU A 31 11.41 -7.96 -11.46
C GLU A 31 10.09 -7.56 -12.14
N VAL A 32 9.01 -7.46 -11.40
CA VAL A 32 7.69 -7.07 -11.91
C VAL A 32 7.22 -5.72 -11.38
N ALA A 33 7.90 -5.18 -10.39
CA ALA A 33 7.58 -3.89 -9.80
C ALA A 33 7.95 -2.73 -10.74
N ASP A 34 7.11 -1.71 -10.77
CA ASP A 34 7.40 -0.45 -11.46
C ASP A 34 8.19 0.51 -10.57
N PHE A 35 7.90 0.46 -9.28
CA PHE A 35 8.60 1.25 -8.26
C PHE A 35 8.83 0.41 -7.02
N VAL A 36 10.02 0.53 -6.45
CA VAL A 36 10.42 -0.12 -5.20
C VAL A 36 10.91 0.96 -4.23
N GLY A 37 10.43 0.93 -3.00
CA GLY A 37 10.85 1.92 -2.01
C GLY A 37 10.12 1.78 -0.67
N ASP A 38 10.18 2.84 0.11
CA ASP A 38 9.48 2.93 1.39
C ASP A 38 8.01 3.36 1.23
N SER A 39 7.28 3.37 2.33
CA SER A 39 5.84 3.67 2.33
C SER A 39 5.53 5.06 1.78
N LEU A 40 6.30 6.08 2.14
CA LEU A 40 6.07 7.45 1.69
C LEU A 40 6.34 7.60 0.19
N TYR A 41 7.48 7.07 -0.28
CA TYR A 41 7.84 7.09 -1.69
C TYR A 41 6.77 6.41 -2.55
N LEU A 42 6.31 5.23 -2.15
CA LEU A 42 5.29 4.49 -2.88
C LEU A 42 3.93 5.20 -2.87
N SER A 43 3.57 5.86 -1.77
CA SER A 43 2.35 6.67 -1.70
C SER A 43 2.38 7.85 -2.68
N GLN A 44 3.53 8.49 -2.82
CA GLN A 44 3.73 9.56 -3.81
C GLN A 44 3.58 9.01 -5.24
N LYS A 45 4.17 7.84 -5.53
CA LYS A 45 4.01 7.18 -6.84
C LYS A 45 2.58 6.76 -7.13
N ALA A 46 1.85 6.30 -6.11
CA ALA A 46 0.43 5.99 -6.24
C ALA A 46 -0.40 7.22 -6.65
N LYS A 47 -0.04 8.40 -6.15
CA LYS A 47 -0.69 9.66 -6.51
C LYS A 47 -0.35 10.11 -7.94
N GLU A 48 0.90 9.98 -8.34
CA GLU A 48 1.42 10.50 -9.62
C GLU A 48 1.02 9.63 -10.83
N THR A 49 0.75 8.34 -10.63
CA THR A 49 0.51 7.41 -11.74
C THR A 49 -0.80 7.67 -12.47
N ASN A 50 -0.78 7.45 -13.79
CA ASN A 50 -1.98 7.43 -14.64
C ASN A 50 -2.60 6.03 -14.78
N ALA A 51 -2.06 5.00 -14.12
CA ALA A 51 -2.61 3.66 -14.13
C ALA A 51 -3.99 3.63 -13.45
N ASP A 52 -4.87 2.76 -13.93
CA ASP A 52 -6.20 2.56 -13.36
C ASP A 52 -6.16 1.63 -12.13
N ILE A 53 -5.19 0.73 -12.12
CA ILE A 53 -5.02 -0.29 -11.09
C ILE A 53 -3.64 -0.17 -10.46
N ILE A 54 -3.59 -0.16 -9.14
CA ILE A 54 -2.36 -0.23 -8.35
C ILE A 54 -2.35 -1.57 -7.62
N VAL A 55 -1.35 -2.41 -7.91
CA VAL A 55 -1.07 -3.61 -7.12
C VAL A 55 -0.01 -3.23 -6.09
N PHE A 56 -0.38 -3.26 -4.82
CA PHE A 56 0.53 -2.86 -3.74
C PHE A 56 1.14 -4.10 -3.09
N ALA A 57 2.38 -4.43 -3.44
CA ALA A 57 3.15 -5.51 -2.80
C ALA A 57 3.78 -4.98 -1.51
N GLY A 58 3.02 -5.04 -0.44
CA GLY A 58 3.36 -4.54 0.88
C GLY A 58 2.35 -4.99 1.90
N VAL A 59 2.16 -4.23 2.96
CA VAL A 59 1.20 -4.54 4.03
C VAL A 59 -0.08 -3.72 3.89
N TYR A 60 -1.11 -4.14 4.62
CA TYR A 60 -2.48 -3.64 4.48
C TYR A 60 -2.59 -2.11 4.60
N PHE A 61 -1.96 -1.49 5.61
CA PHE A 61 -2.08 -0.04 5.80
C PHE A 61 -1.47 0.77 4.64
N MET A 62 -0.46 0.23 3.95
CA MET A 62 0.14 0.88 2.78
C MET A 62 -0.84 0.92 1.60
N ALA A 63 -1.56 -0.18 1.38
CA ALA A 63 -2.61 -0.24 0.38
C ALA A 63 -3.77 0.70 0.72
N GLN A 64 -4.14 0.81 2.00
CA GLN A 64 -5.14 1.78 2.47
C GLN A 64 -4.71 3.22 2.19
N THR A 65 -3.46 3.56 2.49
CA THR A 65 -2.91 4.90 2.21
C THR A 65 -2.97 5.22 0.71
N ALA A 66 -2.58 4.28 -0.14
CA ALA A 66 -2.67 4.43 -1.60
C ALA A 66 -4.12 4.67 -2.05
N LYS A 67 -5.07 3.94 -1.49
CA LYS A 67 -6.51 4.10 -1.80
C LYS A 67 -7.06 5.45 -1.34
N ILE A 68 -6.67 5.92 -0.17
CA ILE A 68 -7.10 7.23 0.36
C ILE A 68 -6.58 8.36 -0.52
N ILE A 69 -5.33 8.27 -0.97
CA ILE A 69 -4.69 9.30 -1.81
C ILE A 69 -5.26 9.29 -3.24
N SER A 70 -5.62 8.11 -3.75
CA SER A 70 -6.12 7.93 -5.11
C SER A 70 -7.44 7.15 -5.09
N PRO A 71 -8.53 7.74 -4.58
CA PRO A 71 -9.80 7.04 -4.36
C PRO A 71 -10.46 6.54 -5.63
N GLU A 72 -10.16 7.13 -6.77
CA GLU A 72 -10.68 6.75 -8.10
C GLU A 72 -10.02 5.47 -8.65
N LYS A 73 -8.84 5.10 -8.13
CA LYS A 73 -8.09 3.93 -8.61
C LYS A 73 -8.50 2.67 -7.86
N LYS A 74 -8.39 1.53 -8.54
CA LYS A 74 -8.50 0.23 -7.88
C LYS A 74 -7.15 -0.12 -7.26
N VAL A 75 -7.12 -0.31 -5.95
CA VAL A 75 -5.92 -0.74 -5.21
C VAL A 75 -6.10 -2.18 -4.78
N LEU A 76 -5.17 -3.03 -5.20
CA LEU A 76 -5.17 -4.47 -4.92
C LEU A 76 -4.01 -4.80 -3.99
N LEU A 77 -4.29 -5.60 -2.98
CA LEU A 77 -3.30 -6.16 -2.05
C LEU A 77 -3.21 -7.67 -2.29
N PRO A 78 -2.08 -8.21 -2.79
CA PRO A 78 -1.96 -9.64 -3.14
C PRO A 78 -2.25 -10.59 -1.98
N ASN A 79 -1.90 -10.18 -0.75
CA ASN A 79 -2.20 -10.95 0.46
C ASN A 79 -2.87 -10.04 1.49
N ILE A 80 -4.16 -10.20 1.66
CA ILE A 80 -4.97 -9.38 2.59
C ILE A 80 -4.56 -9.56 4.06
N ASN A 81 -3.88 -10.66 4.39
CA ASN A 81 -3.39 -10.92 5.73
C ASN A 81 -1.99 -10.35 6.00
N ALA A 82 -1.38 -9.72 5.00
CA ALA A 82 -0.12 -9.03 5.18
C ALA A 82 -0.33 -7.79 6.06
N GLY A 83 0.02 -7.90 7.33
CA GLY A 83 -0.15 -6.88 8.34
C GLY A 83 1.18 -6.39 8.92
N CYS A 84 1.09 -5.40 9.79
CA CYS A 84 2.21 -4.87 10.54
C CYS A 84 1.81 -4.79 12.01
N LEU A 85 2.52 -5.49 12.89
CA LEU A 85 2.20 -5.54 14.32
C LEU A 85 2.18 -4.14 14.95
N MET A 86 3.08 -3.26 14.52
CA MET A 86 3.12 -1.89 15.01
C MET A 86 1.90 -1.07 14.55
N ALA A 87 1.53 -1.17 13.28
CA ALA A 87 0.37 -0.47 12.73
C ALA A 87 -0.95 -1.01 13.29
N ASP A 88 -0.99 -2.31 13.63
CA ASP A 88 -2.20 -2.99 14.12
C ASP A 88 -2.37 -2.91 15.65
N MET A 89 -1.52 -2.15 16.36
CA MET A 89 -1.60 -2.01 17.82
C MET A 89 -2.85 -1.29 18.31
N ILE A 90 -3.46 -0.46 17.47
CA ILE A 90 -4.67 0.31 17.80
C ILE A 90 -5.64 0.29 16.62
N ASN A 91 -6.92 0.16 16.89
CA ASN A 91 -7.98 0.24 15.90
C ASN A 91 -8.75 1.58 16.00
N HIS A 92 -9.64 1.82 15.05
CA HIS A 92 -10.45 3.04 14.98
C HIS A 92 -11.28 3.26 16.25
N GLN A 93 -11.95 2.23 16.76
CA GLN A 93 -12.80 2.34 17.94
C GLN A 93 -12.01 2.71 19.19
N GLN A 94 -10.85 2.10 19.38
CA GLN A 94 -9.95 2.43 20.50
C GLN A 94 -9.47 3.89 20.41
N MET A 95 -9.15 4.36 19.21
CA MET A 95 -8.75 5.75 18.99
C MET A 95 -9.89 6.72 19.32
N VAL A 96 -11.11 6.43 18.89
CA VAL A 96 -12.29 7.24 19.19
C VAL A 96 -12.52 7.34 20.72
N GLU A 97 -12.44 6.24 21.43
CA GLU A 97 -12.59 6.20 22.89
C GLU A 97 -11.48 6.98 23.58
N PHE A 98 -10.26 6.85 23.14
CA PHE A 98 -9.10 7.58 23.66
C PHE A 98 -9.27 9.10 23.48
N LYS A 99 -9.72 9.53 22.31
CA LYS A 99 -10.00 10.95 22.03
C LYS A 99 -11.12 11.51 22.89
N LYS A 100 -12.15 10.73 23.17
CA LYS A 100 -13.24 11.15 24.09
C LYS A 100 -12.76 11.38 25.52
N LYS A 101 -11.79 10.57 25.97
CA LYS A 101 -11.18 10.72 27.30
C LYS A 101 -10.18 11.87 27.37
N ASN A 102 -9.63 12.29 26.25
CA ASN A 102 -8.59 13.33 26.14
C ASN A 102 -8.97 14.33 25.03
N PRO A 103 -10.08 15.09 25.20
CA PRO A 103 -10.66 15.88 24.10
C PRO A 103 -9.75 17.00 23.59
N ASP A 104 -8.87 17.53 24.44
CA ASP A 104 -7.98 18.64 24.11
C ASP A 104 -6.58 18.18 23.61
N ALA A 105 -6.34 16.87 23.62
CA ALA A 105 -5.06 16.32 23.18
C ALA A 105 -5.00 16.21 21.64
N PRO A 106 -3.95 16.77 20.99
CA PRO A 106 -3.74 16.55 19.58
C PRO A 106 -3.34 15.10 19.30
N VAL A 107 -3.68 14.61 18.10
CA VAL A 107 -3.30 13.27 17.65
C VAL A 107 -2.28 13.39 16.53
N GLY A 108 -1.11 12.82 16.76
CA GLY A 108 -0.08 12.66 15.74
C GLY A 108 0.03 11.20 15.31
N CYS A 109 0.34 10.97 14.05
CA CYS A 109 0.53 9.64 13.50
C CYS A 109 1.85 9.55 12.74
N TYR A 110 2.60 8.48 13.00
CA TYR A 110 3.78 8.17 12.20
C TYR A 110 3.35 7.60 10.85
N ILE A 111 3.83 8.18 9.74
CA ILE A 111 3.36 7.85 8.39
C ILE A 111 3.55 6.37 8.02
N ASN A 112 4.52 5.68 8.62
CA ASN A 112 4.81 4.27 8.38
C ASN A 112 4.06 3.32 9.35
N SER A 113 2.97 3.76 9.89
CA SER A 113 2.19 2.92 10.81
C SER A 113 0.68 2.99 10.62
#